data_962435790470e9d74b0946bc2f3eae52
#
_entry.id   962435790470e9d74b0946bc2f3eae52
#
_cell.length_a   1.000
_cell.length_b   1.000
_cell.length_c   1.000
_cell.angle_alpha   90.00
_cell.angle_beta   90.00
_cell.angle_gamma   90.00
#
_symmetry.space_group_name_H-M   'P 1'
#
loop_
_entity.id
_entity.type
_entity.pdbx_description
1 polymer ?
#
loop_
_entity_poly.entity_id
_entity_poly.type
_entity_poly.pdbx_seq_one_letter_code
_entity_poly.pdbx_strand_id
1 'polypeptide(L)'
;QLLAGIVSDLRIINGQRGKLAIFKLDDKSAVMEATADEAMINANRHLLKDDELVIVMAKMQADRFSGGYRLSIQQVWDLPSARCRFGKFLRVYVNGRAPEVARLVKDFPPQREMTEQGELLRGLPVRLKLERRGDKVAAAAELLLGEQAKFFPSDAALSSWIAQADQGKAEIVYEI
;
A
#
# COMPACT_ATOMS: atom_id res chain seq x y z
N GLN A 1 13.19 -3.79 7.86
CA GLN A 1 13.19 -3.00 6.64
C GLN A 1 11.88 -3.20 5.90
N LEU A 2 11.36 -2.14 5.29
CA LEU A 2 10.20 -2.19 4.42
C LEU A 2 10.69 -2.38 2.99
N LEU A 3 10.21 -3.41 2.31
CA LEU A 3 10.61 -3.78 0.96
C LEU A 3 9.36 -4.06 0.12
N ALA A 4 9.50 -3.90 -1.19
CA ALA A 4 8.49 -4.28 -2.17
C ALA A 4 9.12 -5.26 -3.17
N GLY A 5 8.37 -6.24 -3.64
CA GLY A 5 8.88 -7.16 -4.65
C GLY A 5 7.84 -8.16 -5.10
N ILE A 6 8.17 -8.87 -6.16
CA ILE A 6 7.36 -9.96 -6.70
C ILE A 6 7.85 -11.27 -6.08
N VAL A 7 6.90 -12.06 -5.59
CA VAL A 7 7.16 -13.41 -5.06
C VAL A 7 7.43 -14.37 -6.22
N SER A 8 8.49 -15.15 -6.12
CA SER A 8 8.78 -16.22 -7.08
C SER A 8 9.42 -17.42 -6.41
N ASP A 9 9.37 -18.57 -7.08
CA ASP A 9 9.95 -19.85 -6.60
C ASP A 9 9.46 -20.24 -5.19
N LEU A 10 8.18 -20.00 -4.89
CA LEU A 10 7.59 -20.31 -3.59
C LEU A 10 7.56 -21.81 -3.32
N ARG A 11 8.15 -22.21 -2.23
CA ARG A 11 8.16 -23.59 -1.73
C ARG A 11 7.77 -23.61 -0.26
N ILE A 12 6.92 -24.56 0.11
CA ILE A 12 6.55 -24.78 1.51
C ILE A 12 7.16 -26.11 1.95
N ILE A 13 7.97 -26.07 2.98
CA ILE A 13 8.63 -27.23 3.58
C ILE A 13 8.11 -27.45 5.00
N ASN A 14 8.11 -28.71 5.43
CA ASN A 14 7.79 -29.06 6.81
C ASN A 14 9.10 -29.06 7.62
N GLY A 15 9.22 -28.13 8.55
CA GLY A 15 10.34 -28.02 9.47
C GLY A 15 9.98 -28.58 10.87
N GLN A 16 10.97 -28.64 11.75
CA GLN A 16 10.77 -29.09 13.13
C GLN A 16 9.84 -28.18 13.95
N ARG A 17 9.68 -26.92 13.54
CA ARG A 17 8.85 -25.90 14.22
C ARG A 17 7.60 -25.52 13.44
N GLY A 18 7.11 -26.40 12.55
CA GLY A 18 5.98 -26.15 11.67
C GLY A 18 6.38 -25.89 10.23
N LYS A 19 5.44 -25.41 9.44
CA LYS A 19 5.67 -25.09 8.02
C LYS A 19 6.51 -23.84 7.86
N LEU A 20 7.39 -23.87 6.86
CA LEU A 20 8.21 -22.73 6.47
C LEU A 20 8.04 -22.51 4.97
N ALA A 21 7.65 -21.31 4.59
CA ALA A 21 7.72 -20.87 3.20
C ALA A 21 9.11 -20.32 2.91
N ILE A 22 9.67 -20.72 1.78
CA ILE A 22 10.91 -20.19 1.21
C ILE A 22 10.56 -19.69 -0.18
N PHE A 23 10.90 -18.46 -0.49
CA PHE A 23 10.63 -17.85 -1.78
C PHE A 23 11.66 -16.77 -2.10
N LYS A 24 11.69 -16.33 -3.34
CA LYS A 24 12.47 -15.18 -3.78
C LYS A 24 11.60 -13.95 -3.82
N LEU A 25 12.13 -12.85 -3.34
CA LEU A 25 11.55 -11.51 -3.46
C LEU A 25 12.39 -10.73 -4.47
N ASP A 26 11.78 -10.38 -5.61
CA ASP A 26 12.42 -9.70 -6.74
C ASP A 26 11.84 -8.28 -6.87
N ASP A 27 12.69 -7.26 -6.70
CA ASP A 27 12.33 -5.85 -6.91
C ASP A 27 12.84 -5.31 -8.26
N LYS A 28 13.26 -6.20 -9.17
CA LYS A 28 13.90 -5.92 -10.46
C LYS A 28 15.31 -5.33 -10.39
N SER A 29 15.78 -4.89 -9.23
CA SER A 29 17.16 -4.45 -9.01
C SER A 29 18.00 -5.56 -8.38
N ALA A 30 17.40 -6.35 -7.52
CA ALA A 30 18.01 -7.47 -6.82
C ALA A 30 16.96 -8.55 -6.48
N VAL A 31 17.46 -9.77 -6.31
CA VAL A 31 16.65 -10.91 -5.86
C VAL A 31 17.20 -11.39 -4.53
N MET A 32 16.34 -11.49 -3.52
CA MET A 32 16.72 -12.00 -2.21
C MET A 32 15.85 -13.18 -1.80
N GLU A 33 16.47 -14.19 -1.19
CA GLU A 33 15.72 -15.28 -0.57
C GLU A 33 15.01 -14.77 0.69
N ALA A 34 13.75 -15.14 0.82
CA ALA A 34 12.88 -14.76 1.93
C ALA A 34 12.25 -16.00 2.55
N THR A 35 11.99 -15.92 3.85
CA THR A 35 11.33 -16.98 4.62
C THR A 35 10.17 -16.42 5.43
N ALA A 36 9.07 -17.19 5.49
CA ALA A 36 7.91 -16.89 6.29
C ALA A 36 7.50 -18.14 7.09
N ASP A 37 7.13 -17.94 8.36
CA ASP A 37 6.68 -19.02 9.23
C ASP A 37 5.24 -19.46 8.93
N GLU A 38 4.78 -20.50 9.61
CA GLU A 38 3.45 -21.08 9.40
C GLU A 38 2.32 -20.09 9.73
N ALA A 39 2.49 -19.25 10.74
CA ALA A 39 1.51 -18.23 11.10
C ALA A 39 1.37 -17.20 9.98
N MET A 40 2.50 -16.74 9.44
CA MET A 40 2.54 -15.82 8.31
C MET A 40 1.93 -16.43 7.04
N ILE A 41 2.24 -17.70 6.75
CA ILE A 41 1.64 -18.43 5.62
C ILE A 41 0.12 -18.50 5.75
N ASN A 42 -0.38 -18.88 6.92
CA ASN A 42 -1.81 -19.06 7.14
C ASN A 42 -2.58 -17.74 7.05
N ALA A 43 -2.02 -16.65 7.60
CA ALA A 43 -2.62 -15.33 7.56
C ALA A 43 -2.62 -14.70 6.15
N ASN A 44 -1.64 -15.05 5.30
CA ASN A 44 -1.38 -14.34 4.04
C ASN A 44 -1.33 -15.26 2.82
N ARG A 45 -2.07 -16.38 2.82
CA ARG A 45 -2.07 -17.35 1.69
C ARG A 45 -2.42 -16.73 0.35
N HIS A 46 -3.28 -15.71 0.36
CA HIS A 46 -3.71 -15.02 -0.85
C HIS A 46 -2.63 -14.12 -1.45
N LEU A 47 -1.63 -13.72 -0.65
CA LEU A 47 -0.51 -12.87 -1.06
C LEU A 47 0.78 -13.65 -1.28
N LEU A 48 1.02 -14.72 -0.47
CA LEU A 48 2.20 -15.57 -0.59
C LEU A 48 1.99 -16.64 -1.65
N LYS A 49 2.07 -16.25 -2.90
CA LYS A 49 2.02 -17.11 -4.10
C LYS A 49 2.86 -16.48 -5.21
N ASP A 50 3.30 -17.30 -6.16
CA ASP A 50 4.13 -16.83 -7.26
C ASP A 50 3.43 -15.74 -8.08
N ASP A 51 4.21 -14.81 -8.62
CA ASP A 51 3.81 -13.67 -9.43
C ASP A 51 3.00 -12.58 -8.69
N GLU A 52 2.86 -12.67 -7.37
CA GLU A 52 2.22 -11.61 -6.58
C GLU A 52 3.20 -10.52 -6.17
N LEU A 53 2.77 -9.26 -6.39
CA LEU A 53 3.46 -8.09 -5.86
C LEU A 53 3.07 -7.89 -4.39
N VAL A 54 4.06 -7.97 -3.51
CA VAL A 54 3.86 -7.78 -2.07
C VAL A 54 4.73 -6.65 -1.52
N ILE A 55 4.23 -6.03 -0.47
CA ILE A 55 4.99 -5.13 0.40
C ILE A 55 5.25 -5.88 1.69
N VAL A 56 6.49 -5.96 2.12
CA VAL A 56 6.87 -6.75 3.28
C VAL A 56 7.67 -5.93 4.29
N MET A 57 7.41 -6.18 5.57
CA MET A 57 8.33 -5.83 6.65
C MET A 57 9.20 -7.05 6.93
N ALA A 58 10.51 -6.91 6.77
CA ALA A 58 11.44 -8.02 6.92
C ALA A 58 12.65 -7.65 7.78
N LYS A 59 13.21 -8.67 8.43
CA LYS A 59 14.53 -8.61 9.08
C LYS A 59 15.54 -9.34 8.22
N MET A 60 16.70 -8.72 8.00
CA MET A 60 17.83 -9.40 7.36
C MET A 60 18.51 -10.31 8.38
N GLN A 61 18.74 -11.54 8.00
CA GLN A 61 19.40 -12.54 8.83
C GLN A 61 20.54 -13.19 8.05
N ALA A 62 21.67 -13.43 8.72
CA ALA A 62 22.74 -14.20 8.12
C ALA A 62 22.27 -15.65 7.87
N ASP A 63 22.45 -16.12 6.66
CA ASP A 63 22.19 -17.50 6.32
C ASP A 63 23.45 -18.34 6.58
N ARG A 64 23.36 -19.20 7.58
CA ARG A 64 24.50 -20.05 7.98
C ARG A 64 24.85 -21.13 6.97
N PHE A 65 23.94 -21.44 6.04
CA PHE A 65 24.16 -22.51 5.04
C PHE A 65 24.79 -21.98 3.77
N SER A 66 24.36 -20.83 3.27
CA SER A 66 24.90 -20.22 2.04
C SER A 66 26.03 -19.24 2.33
N GLY A 67 26.25 -18.82 3.57
CA GLY A 67 27.20 -17.76 3.94
C GLY A 67 26.75 -16.36 3.54
N GLY A 68 25.51 -16.21 3.03
CA GLY A 68 24.91 -14.95 2.60
C GLY A 68 23.90 -14.40 3.62
N TYR A 69 22.94 -13.66 3.10
CA TYR A 69 21.84 -13.10 3.87
C TYR A 69 20.51 -13.52 3.26
N ARG A 70 19.50 -13.67 4.12
CA ARG A 70 18.11 -13.90 3.75
C ARG A 70 17.17 -13.00 4.53
N LEU A 71 15.97 -12.80 4.01
CA LEU A 71 14.93 -12.02 4.64
C LEU A 71 14.04 -12.93 5.50
N SER A 72 13.81 -12.56 6.76
CA SER A 72 12.78 -13.15 7.62
C SER A 72 11.58 -12.21 7.62
N ILE A 73 10.48 -12.67 7.01
CA ILE A 73 9.27 -11.86 6.83
C ILE A 73 8.55 -11.75 8.16
N GLN A 74 8.20 -10.52 8.53
CA GLN A 74 7.48 -10.19 9.76
C GLN A 74 6.03 -9.78 9.48
N GLN A 75 5.78 -9.13 8.35
CA GLN A 75 4.46 -8.69 7.91
C GLN A 75 4.43 -8.62 6.38
N VAL A 76 3.24 -8.84 5.80
CA VAL A 76 2.98 -8.79 4.36
C VAL A 76 1.72 -7.99 4.10
N TRP A 77 1.72 -7.20 3.05
CA TRP A 77 0.56 -6.45 2.56
C TRP A 77 0.50 -6.49 1.04
N ASP A 78 -0.70 -6.44 0.50
CA ASP A 78 -0.92 -6.01 -0.88
C ASP A 78 -0.67 -4.50 -1.01
N LEU A 79 -0.56 -4.01 -2.22
CA LEU A 79 -0.26 -2.60 -2.48
C LEU A 79 -1.34 -1.64 -1.95
N PRO A 80 -2.65 -1.87 -2.12
CA PRO A 80 -3.67 -1.01 -1.54
C PRO A 80 -3.64 -0.97 0.00
N SER A 81 -3.45 -2.11 0.66
CA SER A 81 -3.33 -2.18 2.13
C SER A 81 -2.09 -1.45 2.63
N ALA A 82 -0.97 -1.57 1.92
CA ALA A 82 0.24 -0.82 2.23
C ALA A 82 0.04 0.69 2.06
N ARG A 83 -0.68 1.13 1.03
CA ARG A 83 -1.07 2.54 0.84
C ARG A 83 -1.91 3.06 2.01
N CYS A 84 -2.87 2.27 2.50
CA CYS A 84 -3.65 2.63 3.69
C CYS A 84 -2.80 2.75 4.95
N ARG A 85 -1.79 1.87 5.10
CA ARG A 85 -0.98 1.81 6.31
C ARG A 85 0.08 2.88 6.38
N PHE A 86 0.73 3.17 5.26
CA PHE A 86 1.90 4.04 5.19
C PHE A 86 1.60 5.40 4.56
N GLY A 87 0.54 5.50 3.77
CA GLY A 87 0.06 6.76 3.22
C GLY A 87 -0.61 7.63 4.26
N LYS A 88 -0.36 8.93 4.21
CA LYS A 88 -1.05 9.92 5.04
C LYS A 88 -2.36 10.38 4.40
N PHE A 89 -2.31 10.73 3.15
CA PHE A 89 -3.46 11.19 2.38
C PHE A 89 -3.16 11.17 0.88
N LEU A 90 -4.20 11.16 0.09
CA LEU A 90 -4.14 11.47 -1.33
C LEU A 90 -4.25 13.00 -1.50
N ARG A 91 -3.24 13.65 -2.07
CA ARG A 91 -3.30 15.04 -2.51
C ARG A 91 -3.79 15.08 -3.94
N VAL A 92 -4.90 15.76 -4.18
CA VAL A 92 -5.48 15.95 -5.51
C VAL A 92 -5.42 17.42 -5.86
N TYR A 93 -4.77 17.76 -6.96
CA TYR A 93 -4.72 19.14 -7.45
C TYR A 93 -5.99 19.43 -8.21
N VAL A 94 -6.67 20.51 -7.83
CA VAL A 94 -7.91 20.96 -8.45
C VAL A 94 -7.78 22.42 -8.82
N ASN A 95 -8.19 22.76 -10.04
CA ASN A 95 -8.15 24.12 -10.54
C ASN A 95 -9.43 24.37 -11.33
N GLY A 96 -10.36 25.09 -10.74
CA GLY A 96 -11.60 25.50 -11.36
C GLY A 96 -12.74 24.49 -11.38
N ARG A 97 -12.49 23.17 -11.32
CA ARG A 97 -13.53 22.13 -11.25
C ARG A 97 -13.31 21.24 -10.03
N ALA A 98 -14.31 21.19 -9.17
CA ALA A 98 -14.27 20.26 -8.05
C ALA A 98 -14.47 18.81 -8.54
N PRO A 99 -13.71 17.83 -8.02
CA PRO A 99 -13.94 16.42 -8.32
C PRO A 99 -15.27 15.94 -7.74
N GLU A 100 -15.85 14.91 -8.34
CA GLU A 100 -17.09 14.29 -7.89
C GLU A 100 -16.82 13.40 -6.67
N VAL A 101 -16.44 14.00 -5.54
CA VAL A 101 -15.97 13.31 -4.32
C VAL A 101 -16.97 12.26 -3.85
N ALA A 102 -18.27 12.62 -3.77
CA ALA A 102 -19.31 11.71 -3.27
C ALA A 102 -19.41 10.44 -4.14
N ARG A 103 -19.25 10.57 -5.47
CA ARG A 103 -19.25 9.44 -6.39
C ARG A 103 -18.00 8.58 -6.19
N LEU A 104 -16.82 9.20 -6.15
CA LEU A 104 -15.56 8.47 -6.00
C LEU A 104 -15.51 7.67 -4.69
N VAL A 105 -16.00 8.24 -3.59
CA VAL A 105 -16.08 7.54 -2.29
C VAL A 105 -17.12 6.43 -2.32
N LYS A 106 -18.25 6.62 -3.02
CA LYS A 106 -19.27 5.58 -3.18
C LYS A 106 -18.78 4.42 -4.03
N ASP A 107 -18.03 4.69 -5.10
CA ASP A 107 -17.49 3.67 -6.01
C ASP A 107 -16.31 2.90 -5.38
N PHE A 108 -15.55 3.56 -4.50
CA PHE A 108 -14.37 2.99 -3.82
C PHE A 108 -14.42 3.23 -2.32
N PRO A 109 -15.39 2.66 -1.60
CA PRO A 109 -15.55 2.91 -0.17
C PRO A 109 -14.35 2.37 0.62
N PRO A 110 -14.06 2.93 1.81
CA PRO A 110 -13.07 2.36 2.70
C PRO A 110 -13.48 0.95 3.12
N GLN A 111 -12.51 0.09 3.34
CA GLN A 111 -12.76 -1.25 3.86
C GLN A 111 -13.06 -1.19 5.35
N ARG A 112 -14.05 -1.97 5.79
CA ARG A 112 -14.41 -2.12 7.20
C ARG A 112 -13.79 -3.39 7.74
N GLU A 113 -13.04 -3.26 8.80
CA GLU A 113 -12.42 -4.38 9.50
C GLU A 113 -12.86 -4.37 10.96
N MET A 114 -13.40 -5.50 11.44
CA MET A 114 -13.71 -5.66 12.84
C MET A 114 -12.45 -6.05 13.60
N THR A 115 -12.05 -5.25 14.58
CA THR A 115 -10.94 -5.52 15.48
C THR A 115 -11.44 -5.72 16.91
N GLU A 116 -10.59 -6.21 17.80
CA GLU A 116 -10.93 -6.33 19.23
C GLU A 116 -11.29 -4.98 19.88
N GLN A 117 -10.84 -3.87 19.28
CA GLN A 117 -11.09 -2.50 19.73
C GLN A 117 -12.30 -1.83 19.06
N GLY A 118 -12.99 -2.55 18.15
CA GLY A 118 -14.13 -2.06 17.41
C GLY A 118 -13.94 -2.05 15.90
N GLU A 119 -14.84 -1.37 15.19
CA GLU A 119 -14.78 -1.25 13.73
C GLU A 119 -13.69 -0.26 13.32
N LEU A 120 -12.75 -0.73 12.48
CA LEU A 120 -11.70 0.08 11.86
C LEU A 120 -12.05 0.34 10.39
N LEU A 121 -12.01 1.61 9.98
CA LEU A 121 -12.14 2.01 8.57
C LEU A 121 -10.75 2.10 7.94
N ARG A 122 -10.41 1.14 7.08
CA ARG A 122 -9.20 1.19 6.26
C ARG A 122 -9.45 2.00 5.00
N GLY A 123 -8.87 3.16 4.93
CA GLY A 123 -8.98 4.05 3.79
C GLY A 123 -8.01 5.21 3.90
N LEU A 124 -7.72 5.81 2.76
CA LEU A 124 -6.84 6.95 2.67
C LEU A 124 -7.66 8.24 2.70
N PRO A 125 -7.32 9.21 3.57
CA PRO A 125 -7.95 10.53 3.54
C PRO A 125 -7.59 11.28 2.26
N VAL A 126 -8.40 12.26 1.88
CA VAL A 126 -8.17 13.07 0.68
C VAL A 126 -7.98 14.53 1.06
N ARG A 127 -6.97 15.17 0.46
CA ARG A 127 -6.78 16.62 0.47
C ARG A 127 -6.88 17.18 -0.93
N LEU A 128 -7.71 18.19 -1.10
CA LEU A 128 -7.79 18.95 -2.35
C LEU A 128 -6.83 20.13 -2.24
N LYS A 129 -5.92 20.25 -3.18
CA LYS A 129 -5.01 21.39 -3.29
C LYS A 129 -5.49 22.29 -4.44
N LEU A 130 -5.92 23.50 -4.08
CA LEU A 130 -6.31 24.54 -5.01
C LEU A 130 -5.14 25.50 -5.21
N GLU A 131 -4.76 25.71 -6.44
CA GLU A 131 -3.77 26.73 -6.80
C GLU A 131 -4.33 27.60 -7.94
N ARG A 132 -4.51 28.86 -7.69
CA ARG A 132 -4.91 29.83 -8.72
C ARG A 132 -3.82 30.87 -8.86
N ARG A 133 -3.25 30.95 -10.05
CA ARG A 133 -2.29 31.98 -10.42
C ARG A 133 -3.00 33.00 -11.29
N GLY A 134 -3.10 34.23 -10.82
CA GLY A 134 -3.55 35.38 -11.63
C GLY A 134 -2.39 36.34 -11.86
N ASP A 135 -2.57 37.30 -12.76
CA ASP A 135 -1.53 38.25 -13.14
C ASP A 135 -0.97 39.10 -11.98
N LYS A 136 -1.73 39.23 -10.88
CA LYS A 136 -1.34 40.06 -9.73
C LYS A 136 -1.39 39.32 -8.37
N VAL A 137 -2.03 38.15 -8.28
CA VAL A 137 -2.21 37.42 -7.03
C VAL A 137 -2.15 35.92 -7.30
N ALA A 138 -1.30 35.23 -6.55
CA ALA A 138 -1.32 33.78 -6.44
C ALA A 138 -2.04 33.40 -5.15
N ALA A 139 -3.09 32.58 -5.24
CA ALA A 139 -3.78 32.03 -4.09
C ALA A 139 -3.64 30.51 -4.09
N ALA A 140 -3.31 29.95 -2.93
CA ALA A 140 -3.27 28.50 -2.70
C ALA A 140 -4.05 28.16 -1.45
N ALA A 141 -4.78 27.06 -1.48
CA ALA A 141 -5.50 26.52 -0.34
C ALA A 141 -5.45 24.99 -0.34
N GLU A 142 -5.40 24.40 0.83
CA GLU A 142 -5.62 22.96 1.01
C GLU A 142 -6.90 22.72 1.79
N LEU A 143 -7.75 21.85 1.25
CA LEU A 143 -8.99 21.43 1.90
C LEU A 143 -8.87 19.95 2.29
N LEU A 144 -8.82 19.66 3.57
CA LEU A 144 -8.92 18.31 4.08
C LEU A 144 -10.38 17.86 4.04
N LEU A 145 -10.66 16.82 3.30
CA LEU A 145 -11.96 16.15 3.32
C LEU A 145 -12.07 15.29 4.59
N GLY A 146 -13.27 15.28 5.20
CA GLY A 146 -13.49 14.55 6.46
C GLY A 146 -13.38 13.03 6.34
N GLU A 147 -13.51 12.35 7.46
CA GLU A 147 -13.45 10.87 7.57
C GLU A 147 -14.40 10.14 6.60
N GLN A 148 -15.54 10.76 6.29
CA GLN A 148 -16.53 10.22 5.35
C GLN A 148 -16.04 10.22 3.89
N ALA A 149 -14.96 10.92 3.58
CA ALA A 149 -14.35 10.98 2.26
C ALA A 149 -13.10 10.08 2.14
N LYS A 150 -12.85 9.22 3.12
CA LYS A 150 -11.84 8.16 2.98
C LYS A 150 -12.25 7.18 1.89
N PHE A 151 -11.28 6.69 1.13
CA PHE A 151 -11.50 5.70 0.08
C PHE A 151 -10.44 4.59 0.15
N PHE A 152 -10.76 3.43 -0.36
CA PHE A 152 -9.79 2.33 -0.45
C PHE A 152 -8.91 2.54 -1.69
N PRO A 153 -7.57 2.72 -1.53
CA PRO A 153 -6.67 3.18 -2.58
C PRO A 153 -6.21 2.06 -3.52
N SER A 154 -7.16 1.37 -4.16
CA SER A 154 -6.88 0.45 -5.27
C SER A 154 -6.36 1.22 -6.49
N ASP A 155 -5.73 0.53 -7.44
CA ASP A 155 -5.25 1.16 -8.68
C ASP A 155 -6.41 1.77 -9.49
N ALA A 156 -7.56 1.12 -9.52
CA ALA A 156 -8.76 1.66 -10.15
C ALA A 156 -9.26 2.93 -9.46
N ALA A 157 -9.25 2.96 -8.12
CA ALA A 157 -9.60 4.15 -7.36
C ALA A 157 -8.65 5.31 -7.65
N LEU A 158 -7.34 5.07 -7.61
CA LEU A 158 -6.34 6.09 -7.90
C LEU A 158 -6.47 6.63 -9.33
N SER A 159 -6.66 5.75 -10.31
CA SER A 159 -6.91 6.15 -11.71
C SER A 159 -8.13 7.04 -11.84
N SER A 160 -9.20 6.75 -11.11
CA SER A 160 -10.43 7.56 -11.12
C SER A 160 -10.22 8.93 -10.46
N TRP A 161 -9.46 9.01 -9.36
CA TRP A 161 -9.09 10.28 -8.75
C TRP A 161 -8.16 11.11 -9.65
N ILE A 162 -7.16 10.48 -10.28
CA ILE A 162 -6.23 11.12 -11.22
C ILE A 162 -6.98 11.69 -12.42
N ALA A 163 -7.97 10.98 -12.94
CA ALA A 163 -8.77 11.43 -14.07
C ALA A 163 -9.58 12.71 -13.78
N GLN A 164 -9.89 12.98 -12.51
CA GLN A 164 -10.60 14.19 -12.10
C GLN A 164 -9.68 15.30 -11.57
N ALA A 165 -8.39 15.00 -11.42
CA ALA A 165 -7.40 15.97 -11.00
C ALA A 165 -7.02 16.92 -12.14
N ASP A 166 -6.62 18.14 -11.80
CA ASP A 166 -6.10 19.10 -12.79
C ASP A 166 -4.81 18.53 -13.42
N GLN A 167 -4.80 18.47 -14.75
CA GLN A 167 -3.71 17.87 -15.54
C GLN A 167 -3.31 16.45 -15.09
N GLY A 168 -4.24 15.69 -14.47
CA GLY A 168 -3.96 14.36 -13.95
C GLY A 168 -3.03 14.35 -12.72
N LYS A 169 -2.88 15.47 -12.02
CA LYS A 169 -1.94 15.60 -10.90
C LYS A 169 -2.59 15.19 -9.59
N ALA A 170 -2.33 13.96 -9.18
CA ALA A 170 -2.65 13.45 -7.86
C ALA A 170 -1.50 12.58 -7.35
N GLU A 171 -1.24 12.63 -6.05
CA GLU A 171 -0.13 11.90 -5.43
C GLU A 171 -0.51 11.41 -4.02
N ILE A 172 -0.08 10.21 -3.66
CA ILE A 172 -0.14 9.75 -2.27
C ILE A 172 1.04 10.35 -1.52
N VAL A 173 0.75 11.08 -0.45
CA VAL A 173 1.77 11.63 0.43
C VAL A 173 2.07 10.61 1.52
N TYR A 174 3.34 10.24 1.65
CA TYR A 174 3.87 9.39 2.70
C TYR A 174 4.64 10.25 3.70
N GLU A 175 4.61 9.88 4.98
CA GLU A 175 5.55 10.43 5.95
C GLU A 175 6.81 9.56 5.95
N ILE A 176 7.95 10.19 5.74
CA ILE A 176 9.26 9.58 5.91
C ILE A 176 9.72 9.82 7.35
#